data_7aa5436300a3d099e9d44b746311e31e
#
_entry.id   7aa5436300a3d099e9d44b746311e31e
#
_cell.length_a   1.000
_cell.length_b   1.000
_cell.length_c   1.000
_cell.angle_alpha   90.00
_cell.angle_beta   90.00
_cell.angle_gamma   90.00
#
_symmetry.space_group_name_H-M   'P 1'
#
loop_
_entity.id
_entity.type
_entity.pdbx_description
1 polymer ?
#
loop_
_entity_poly.entity_id
_entity_poly.type
_entity_poly.pdbx_seq_one_letter_code
_entity_poly.pdbx_strand_id
1 'polypeptide(L)'
;MIAYITVKGNSVRCPRKNHTLLPYVLAYARELFDVVVITDDDELEGIAKEYSVEVYKDKNTHKISEFHAIYGYLAEQGKLDKDEEFVILPATQPLRTEQTMKAVRDLDMTGYDVVTTYSVVSNRSIFLLNEDNTFKVESYNRKGCMCKEEKMADGSMYRMRNTFLRDIVESEDTNHEFWHSRILWVENTHPMFLDVDTPRDLELFNIIRER
;
A
#
# COMPACT_ATOMS: atom_id res chain seq x y z
N MET A 1 -11.14 9.38 -10.73
CA MET A 1 -10.54 9.42 -9.37
C MET A 1 -9.04 9.32 -9.50
N ILE A 2 -8.28 10.16 -8.78
CA ILE A 2 -6.81 10.15 -8.83
C ILE A 2 -6.27 9.01 -7.95
N ALA A 3 -5.23 8.32 -8.45
CA ALA A 3 -4.46 7.36 -7.67
C ALA A 3 -3.01 7.86 -7.52
N TYR A 4 -2.54 7.98 -6.29
CA TYR A 4 -1.16 8.32 -5.99
C TYR A 4 -0.34 7.04 -5.78
N ILE A 5 0.80 6.96 -6.44
CA ILE A 5 1.81 5.91 -6.27
C ILE A 5 3.11 6.57 -5.86
N THR A 6 3.49 6.43 -4.60
CA THR A 6 4.73 7.00 -4.07
C THR A 6 5.85 5.96 -4.13
N VAL A 7 6.95 6.28 -4.78
CA VAL A 7 8.09 5.38 -4.96
C VAL A 7 9.42 6.11 -4.78
N LYS A 8 10.32 5.51 -3.99
CA LYS A 8 11.68 6.01 -3.75
C LYS A 8 12.68 5.29 -4.64
N GLY A 9 13.64 6.01 -5.19
CA GLY A 9 14.74 5.40 -5.95
C GLY A 9 15.63 4.51 -5.11
N ASN A 10 15.91 4.93 -3.88
CA ASN A 10 16.79 4.22 -2.98
C ASN A 10 16.04 3.58 -1.81
N SER A 11 15.81 2.27 -1.89
CA SER A 11 15.29 1.46 -0.79
C SER A 11 16.45 0.80 -0.07
N VAL A 12 16.61 1.11 1.22
CA VAL A 12 17.71 0.57 2.05
C VAL A 12 17.60 -0.94 2.21
N ARG A 13 16.39 -1.46 2.47
CA ARG A 13 16.14 -2.90 2.74
C ARG A 13 16.16 -3.78 1.49
N CYS A 14 15.72 -3.23 0.36
CA CYS A 14 15.67 -3.95 -0.92
C CYS A 14 15.97 -2.96 -2.06
N PRO A 15 17.26 -2.78 -2.41
CA PRO A 15 17.67 -1.87 -3.48
C PRO A 15 16.93 -2.17 -4.79
N ARG A 16 16.51 -1.11 -5.49
CA ARG A 16 15.83 -1.18 -6.79
C ARG A 16 14.48 -1.92 -6.82
N LYS A 17 13.89 -2.27 -5.68
CA LYS A 17 12.58 -2.95 -5.67
C LYS A 17 11.51 -2.17 -6.44
N ASN A 18 11.49 -0.85 -6.28
CA ASN A 18 10.49 0.01 -6.91
C ASN A 18 10.63 0.05 -8.45
N HIS A 19 11.83 -0.12 -9.00
CA HIS A 19 12.04 -0.22 -10.45
C HIS A 19 11.39 -1.48 -11.05
N THR A 20 11.29 -2.55 -10.25
CA THR A 20 10.58 -3.78 -10.63
C THR A 20 9.08 -3.69 -10.41
N LEU A 21 8.66 -3.07 -9.30
CA LEU A 21 7.26 -3.05 -8.86
C LEU A 21 6.44 -1.98 -9.59
N LEU A 22 7.01 -0.80 -9.86
CA LEU A 22 6.30 0.32 -10.46
C LEU A 22 5.68 -0.03 -11.82
N PRO A 23 6.41 -0.62 -12.80
CA PRO A 23 5.83 -1.02 -14.08
C PRO A 23 4.63 -1.96 -13.91
N TYR A 24 4.74 -2.93 -12.97
CA TYR A 24 3.68 -3.88 -12.70
C TYR A 24 2.42 -3.19 -12.15
N VAL A 25 2.59 -2.29 -11.18
CA VAL A 25 1.46 -1.55 -10.59
C VAL A 25 0.83 -0.61 -11.61
N LEU A 26 1.63 0.11 -12.41
CA LEU A 26 1.14 1.02 -13.44
C LEU A 26 0.32 0.32 -14.52
N ALA A 27 0.70 -0.90 -14.90
CA ALA A 27 0.03 -1.66 -15.95
C ALA A 27 -1.48 -1.84 -15.70
N TYR A 28 -1.88 -2.04 -14.44
CA TYR A 28 -3.30 -2.18 -14.09
C TYR A 28 -3.93 -0.92 -13.49
N ALA A 29 -3.15 -0.09 -12.78
CA ALA A 29 -3.69 1.09 -12.10
C ALA A 29 -4.27 2.11 -13.10
N ARG A 30 -3.58 2.36 -14.21
CA ARG A 30 -3.99 3.32 -15.25
C ARG A 30 -5.30 2.95 -15.96
N GLU A 31 -5.71 1.70 -15.91
CA GLU A 31 -6.97 1.25 -16.50
C GLU A 31 -8.19 1.68 -15.64
N LEU A 32 -7.96 1.99 -14.36
CA LEU A 32 -9.02 2.28 -13.39
C LEU A 32 -8.95 3.69 -12.81
N PHE A 33 -7.80 4.36 -12.91
CA PHE A 33 -7.53 5.63 -12.24
C PHE A 33 -6.73 6.58 -13.12
N ASP A 34 -6.88 7.87 -12.83
CA ASP A 34 -5.94 8.91 -13.27
C ASP A 34 -4.72 8.84 -12.34
N VAL A 35 -3.61 8.30 -12.83
CA VAL A 35 -2.46 8.00 -11.97
C VAL A 35 -1.48 9.16 -11.90
N VAL A 36 -1.02 9.48 -10.68
CA VAL A 36 0.09 10.38 -10.40
C VAL A 36 1.18 9.60 -9.67
N VAL A 37 2.37 9.53 -10.26
CA VAL A 37 3.55 8.94 -9.62
C VAL A 37 4.32 10.04 -8.91
N ILE A 38 4.64 9.83 -7.64
CA ILE A 38 5.45 10.74 -6.81
C ILE A 38 6.78 10.05 -6.52
N THR A 39 7.88 10.63 -7.01
CA THR A 39 9.20 10.01 -6.88
C THR A 39 10.33 11.03 -6.73
N ASP A 40 11.44 10.63 -6.11
CA ASP A 40 12.70 11.38 -6.02
C ASP A 40 13.73 10.95 -7.07
N ASP A 41 13.43 9.94 -7.90
CA ASP A 41 14.37 9.24 -8.77
C ASP A 41 14.07 9.48 -10.25
N ASP A 42 15.11 9.76 -11.04
CA ASP A 42 14.98 10.07 -12.47
C ASP A 42 14.65 8.82 -13.32
N GLU A 43 15.12 7.64 -12.91
CA GLU A 43 14.84 6.38 -13.62
C GLU A 43 13.37 5.98 -13.40
N LEU A 44 12.85 6.08 -12.16
CA LEU A 44 11.45 5.84 -11.87
C LEU A 44 10.53 6.85 -12.57
N GLU A 45 10.96 8.11 -12.67
CA GLU A 45 10.26 9.12 -13.48
C GLU A 45 10.23 8.70 -14.97
N GLY A 46 11.34 8.20 -15.51
CA GLY A 46 11.41 7.67 -16.88
C GLY A 46 10.41 6.53 -17.09
N ILE A 47 10.40 5.56 -16.18
CA ILE A 47 9.45 4.44 -16.20
C ILE A 47 8.00 4.95 -16.20
N ALA A 48 7.65 5.88 -15.31
CA ALA A 48 6.29 6.40 -15.25
C ALA A 48 5.86 7.12 -16.54
N LYS A 49 6.76 7.87 -17.16
CA LYS A 49 6.53 8.54 -18.46
C LYS A 49 6.25 7.55 -19.60
N GLU A 50 6.88 6.37 -19.60
CA GLU A 50 6.59 5.32 -20.59
C GLU A 50 5.13 4.84 -20.50
N TYR A 51 4.53 4.89 -19.32
CA TYR A 51 3.11 4.57 -19.10
C TYR A 51 2.16 5.75 -19.35
N SER A 52 2.69 6.92 -19.75
CA SER A 52 1.91 8.15 -20.01
C SER A 52 1.10 8.64 -18.81
N VAL A 53 1.62 8.46 -17.60
CA VAL A 53 1.02 8.96 -16.37
C VAL A 53 1.70 10.24 -15.90
N GLU A 54 0.99 11.03 -15.08
CA GLU A 54 1.54 12.24 -14.49
C GLU A 54 2.65 11.89 -13.49
N VAL A 55 3.71 12.71 -13.46
CA VAL A 55 4.82 12.53 -12.52
C VAL A 55 5.06 13.82 -11.76
N TYR A 56 5.14 13.68 -10.44
CA TYR A 56 5.60 14.74 -9.55
C TYR A 56 6.96 14.37 -8.96
N LYS A 57 7.93 15.26 -9.16
CA LYS A 57 9.29 15.10 -8.64
C LYS A 57 9.36 15.63 -7.21
N ASP A 58 9.24 14.73 -6.23
CA ASP A 58 9.37 15.10 -4.82
C ASP A 58 10.81 15.00 -4.34
N LYS A 59 11.34 16.11 -3.86
CA LYS A 59 12.71 16.19 -3.31
C LYS A 59 12.82 15.62 -1.88
N ASN A 60 11.69 15.28 -1.25
CA ASN A 60 11.63 14.90 0.17
C ASN A 60 11.19 13.46 0.44
N THR A 61 10.83 12.65 -0.57
CA THR A 61 10.34 11.27 -0.41
C THR A 61 11.25 10.36 0.41
N HIS A 62 12.54 10.62 0.40
CA HIS A 62 13.51 9.81 1.15
C HIS A 62 13.48 10.01 2.67
N LYS A 63 12.81 11.08 3.16
CA LYS A 63 12.84 11.45 4.58
C LYS A 63 11.52 11.18 5.31
N ILE A 64 10.41 11.10 4.57
CA ILE A 64 9.07 11.17 5.16
C ILE A 64 8.20 10.02 4.62
N SER A 65 7.03 9.80 5.22
CA SER A 65 6.07 8.79 4.78
C SER A 65 5.42 9.16 3.44
N GLU A 66 4.74 8.20 2.83
CA GLU A 66 3.94 8.41 1.62
C GLU A 66 2.87 9.50 1.79
N PHE A 67 2.28 9.63 2.98
CA PHE A 67 1.30 10.68 3.28
C PHE A 67 1.90 12.08 3.14
N HIS A 68 3.11 12.30 3.63
CA HIS A 68 3.80 13.58 3.50
C HIS A 68 4.16 13.90 2.04
N ALA A 69 4.53 12.90 1.25
CA ALA A 69 4.84 13.11 -0.16
C ALA A 69 3.58 13.56 -0.94
N ILE A 70 2.44 12.92 -0.68
CA ILE A 70 1.15 13.30 -1.29
C ILE A 70 0.69 14.66 -0.77
N TYR A 71 0.84 14.93 0.53
CA TYR A 71 0.55 16.24 1.12
C TYR A 71 1.35 17.35 0.42
N GLY A 72 2.65 17.16 0.23
CA GLY A 72 3.51 18.12 -0.48
C GLY A 72 3.02 18.41 -1.90
N TYR A 73 2.67 17.38 -2.65
CA TYR A 73 2.07 17.53 -3.97
C TYR A 73 0.75 18.32 -3.93
N LEU A 74 -0.17 17.93 -3.04
CA LEU A 74 -1.47 18.60 -2.92
C LEU A 74 -1.34 20.07 -2.48
N ALA A 75 -0.37 20.37 -1.60
CA ALA A 75 -0.08 21.73 -1.17
C ALA A 75 0.38 22.61 -2.35
N GLU A 76 1.31 22.12 -3.15
CA GLU A 76 1.79 22.82 -4.35
C GLU A 76 0.69 23.04 -5.39
N GLN A 77 -0.27 22.10 -5.47
CA GLN A 77 -1.43 22.23 -6.37
C GLN A 77 -2.58 23.06 -5.78
N GLY A 78 -2.48 23.56 -4.54
CA GLY A 78 -3.55 24.29 -3.86
C GLY A 78 -4.83 23.44 -3.65
N LYS A 79 -4.66 22.16 -3.37
CA LYS A 79 -5.76 21.17 -3.28
C LYS A 79 -6.01 20.66 -1.86
N LEU A 80 -5.19 20.99 -0.87
CA LEU A 80 -5.29 20.46 0.50
C LEU A 80 -6.66 20.70 1.16
N ASP A 81 -7.26 21.89 0.90
CA ASP A 81 -8.55 22.27 1.49
C ASP A 81 -9.77 21.81 0.66
N LYS A 82 -9.53 21.11 -0.43
CA LYS A 82 -10.62 20.57 -1.25
C LYS A 82 -11.09 19.23 -0.68
N ASP A 83 -12.40 19.06 -0.61
CA ASP A 83 -13.01 17.78 -0.19
C ASP A 83 -13.06 16.78 -1.36
N GLU A 84 -11.90 16.59 -2.02
CA GLU A 84 -11.73 15.64 -3.11
C GLU A 84 -11.19 14.32 -2.57
N GLU A 85 -11.67 13.22 -3.13
CA GLU A 85 -11.23 11.87 -2.76
C GLU A 85 -10.15 11.38 -3.72
N PHE A 86 -9.21 10.64 -3.16
CA PHE A 86 -8.14 9.98 -3.91
C PHE A 86 -7.84 8.60 -3.33
N VAL A 87 -7.09 7.80 -4.07
CA VAL A 87 -6.57 6.53 -3.59
C VAL A 87 -5.05 6.55 -3.52
N ILE A 88 -4.49 5.79 -2.60
CA ILE A 88 -3.07 5.45 -2.52
C ILE A 88 -2.91 3.99 -2.91
N LEU A 89 -1.97 3.73 -3.82
CA LEU A 89 -1.61 2.38 -4.26
C LEU A 89 -0.13 2.12 -3.91
N PRO A 90 0.18 1.59 -2.72
CA PRO A 90 1.55 1.26 -2.35
C PRO A 90 2.16 0.27 -3.35
N ALA A 91 3.27 0.65 -3.98
CA ALA A 91 3.93 -0.22 -4.96
C ALA A 91 4.48 -1.49 -4.30
N THR A 92 4.83 -1.42 -3.02
CA THR A 92 5.37 -2.56 -2.26
C THR A 92 4.35 -3.67 -1.98
N GLN A 93 3.07 -3.39 -2.18
CA GLN A 93 1.99 -4.36 -2.03
C GLN A 93 1.32 -4.58 -3.39
N PRO A 94 1.98 -5.26 -4.32
CA PRO A 94 1.57 -5.31 -5.71
C PRO A 94 0.36 -6.23 -5.97
N LEU A 95 0.08 -7.16 -5.04
CA LEU A 95 -0.93 -8.20 -5.24
C LEU A 95 -2.32 -7.72 -4.80
N ARG A 96 -3.08 -7.18 -5.74
CA ARG A 96 -4.48 -6.79 -5.60
C ARG A 96 -5.25 -7.11 -6.88
N THR A 97 -6.52 -7.40 -6.75
CA THR A 97 -7.36 -7.69 -7.91
C THR A 97 -8.06 -6.43 -8.43
N GLU A 98 -8.45 -6.45 -9.69
CA GLU A 98 -9.30 -5.41 -10.26
C GLU A 98 -10.62 -5.27 -9.48
N GLN A 99 -11.19 -6.40 -9.04
CA GLN A 99 -12.41 -6.41 -8.22
C GLN A 99 -12.21 -5.64 -6.90
N THR A 100 -11.10 -5.87 -6.19
CA THR A 100 -10.75 -5.14 -4.97
C THR A 100 -10.61 -3.64 -5.22
N MET A 101 -9.90 -3.27 -6.29
CA MET A 101 -9.68 -1.86 -6.63
C MET A 101 -10.99 -1.14 -6.98
N LYS A 102 -11.88 -1.78 -7.74
CA LYS A 102 -13.21 -1.26 -8.04
C LYS A 102 -14.06 -1.13 -6.77
N ALA A 103 -14.05 -2.14 -5.91
CA ALA A 103 -14.78 -2.11 -4.65
C ALA A 103 -14.35 -0.93 -3.76
N VAL A 104 -13.04 -0.70 -3.59
CA VAL A 104 -12.53 0.44 -2.82
C VAL A 104 -12.89 1.77 -3.49
N ARG A 105 -12.79 1.85 -4.83
CA ARG A 105 -13.09 3.07 -5.60
C ARG A 105 -14.57 3.48 -5.51
N ASP A 106 -15.47 2.50 -5.61
CA ASP A 106 -16.90 2.75 -5.85
C ASP A 106 -17.74 2.73 -4.55
N LEU A 107 -17.14 2.37 -3.40
CA LEU A 107 -17.82 2.29 -2.12
C LEU A 107 -18.26 3.68 -1.62
N ASP A 108 -19.44 3.78 -1.01
CA ASP A 108 -19.89 5.02 -0.36
C ASP A 108 -19.05 5.29 0.91
N MET A 109 -18.35 6.43 0.97
CA MET A 109 -17.56 6.87 2.10
C MET A 109 -18.35 7.69 3.14
N THR A 110 -19.68 7.84 2.97
CA THR A 110 -20.48 8.61 3.93
C THR A 110 -20.33 8.07 5.35
N GLY A 111 -19.86 8.91 6.25
CA GLY A 111 -19.62 8.52 7.66
C GLY A 111 -18.28 7.86 7.94
N TYR A 112 -17.41 7.70 6.92
CA TYR A 112 -16.08 7.13 7.08
C TYR A 112 -15.01 8.12 6.64
N ASP A 113 -13.83 8.00 7.25
CA ASP A 113 -12.67 8.85 6.98
C ASP A 113 -11.73 8.17 5.98
N VAL A 114 -11.65 6.83 6.06
CA VAL A 114 -10.77 5.99 5.22
C VAL A 114 -11.50 4.73 4.76
N VAL A 115 -11.27 4.33 3.53
CA VAL A 115 -11.51 2.96 3.04
C VAL A 115 -10.15 2.31 2.82
N THR A 116 -9.94 1.12 3.36
CA THR A 116 -8.69 0.35 3.16
C THR A 116 -8.99 -1.14 3.05
N THR A 117 -7.95 -1.93 2.87
CA THR A 117 -8.07 -3.35 2.57
C THR A 117 -7.60 -4.26 3.69
N TYR A 118 -8.19 -5.44 3.74
CA TYR A 118 -7.69 -6.57 4.53
C TYR A 118 -7.60 -7.83 3.67
N SER A 119 -6.65 -8.69 3.99
CA SER A 119 -6.55 -10.04 3.44
C SER A 119 -7.01 -11.08 4.43
N VAL A 120 -7.63 -12.16 3.93
CA VAL A 120 -7.93 -13.35 4.73
C VAL A 120 -6.71 -14.26 4.71
N VAL A 121 -6.12 -14.48 5.88
CA VAL A 121 -4.95 -15.34 6.04
C VAL A 121 -5.31 -16.59 6.80
N SER A 122 -4.92 -17.75 6.27
CA SER A 122 -5.08 -19.01 7.00
C SER A 122 -3.98 -19.08 8.06
N ASN A 123 -4.38 -18.94 9.32
CA ASN A 123 -3.48 -19.21 10.42
C ASN A 123 -3.32 -20.74 10.57
N ARG A 124 -2.43 -21.32 9.77
CA ARG A 124 -1.96 -22.69 10.01
C ARG A 124 -1.13 -22.67 11.28
N SER A 125 -1.30 -23.66 12.15
CA SER A 125 -0.46 -23.84 13.34
C SER A 125 1.01 -23.79 12.91
N ILE A 126 1.64 -22.65 13.09
CA ILE A 126 3.04 -22.44 12.74
C ILE A 126 3.85 -22.93 13.93
N PHE A 127 4.65 -23.98 13.70
CA PHE A 127 5.63 -24.42 14.67
C PHE A 127 6.81 -23.48 14.66
N LEU A 128 6.83 -22.51 15.57
CA LEU A 128 7.91 -21.55 15.69
C LEU A 128 9.02 -22.14 16.58
N LEU A 129 10.25 -21.77 16.27
CA LEU A 129 11.41 -22.06 17.08
C LEU A 129 11.88 -20.80 17.82
N ASN A 130 12.43 -21.00 19.01
CA ASN A 130 13.20 -19.99 19.72
C ASN A 130 14.57 -19.79 19.04
N GLU A 131 15.31 -18.76 19.43
CA GLU A 131 16.65 -18.47 18.88
C GLU A 131 17.65 -19.61 19.09
N ASP A 132 17.46 -20.40 20.14
CA ASP A 132 18.26 -21.58 20.47
C ASP A 132 17.81 -22.86 19.73
N ASN A 133 16.91 -22.74 18.76
CA ASN A 133 16.27 -23.82 18.02
C ASN A 133 15.37 -24.76 18.86
N THR A 134 15.03 -24.38 20.07
CA THR A 134 14.01 -25.10 20.84
C THR A 134 12.61 -24.72 20.37
N PHE A 135 11.64 -25.59 20.66
CA PHE A 135 10.27 -25.40 20.22
C PHE A 135 9.56 -24.28 21.01
N LYS A 136 8.94 -23.32 20.32
CA LYS A 136 8.15 -22.27 20.97
C LYS A 136 6.76 -22.79 21.34
N VAL A 137 6.63 -23.23 22.59
CA VAL A 137 5.40 -23.92 23.09
C VAL A 137 4.14 -23.04 22.94
N GLU A 138 4.26 -21.72 23.08
CA GLU A 138 3.16 -20.76 22.96
C GLU A 138 2.53 -20.75 21.57
N SER A 139 3.29 -21.15 20.55
CA SER A 139 2.81 -21.23 19.17
C SER A 139 2.02 -22.53 18.89
N TYR A 140 2.00 -23.49 19.82
CA TYR A 140 1.34 -24.76 19.66
C TYR A 140 0.02 -24.84 20.42
N ASN A 141 -1.08 -24.92 19.69
CA ASN A 141 -2.39 -25.17 20.27
C ASN A 141 -2.91 -26.54 19.83
N ARG A 142 -2.82 -27.52 20.73
CA ARG A 142 -3.26 -28.92 20.48
C ARG A 142 -4.75 -29.05 20.14
N LYS A 143 -5.59 -28.09 20.55
CA LYS A 143 -7.04 -28.06 20.23
C LYS A 143 -7.34 -27.35 18.91
N GLY A 144 -6.35 -26.72 18.29
CA GLY A 144 -6.51 -25.83 17.15
C GLY A 144 -5.80 -26.28 15.90
N CYS A 145 -5.68 -27.59 15.65
CA CYS A 145 -5.27 -28.06 14.31
C CYS A 145 -6.30 -27.70 13.20
N MET A 146 -7.28 -26.87 13.51
CA MET A 146 -8.17 -26.30 12.51
C MET A 146 -7.55 -25.00 11.99
N CYS A 147 -7.34 -24.92 10.68
CA CYS A 147 -7.02 -23.68 10.01
C CYS A 147 -8.06 -22.64 10.39
N LYS A 148 -7.67 -21.66 11.18
CA LYS A 148 -8.51 -20.52 11.51
C LYS A 148 -8.19 -19.44 10.48
N GLU A 149 -9.20 -18.98 9.79
CA GLU A 149 -9.08 -17.81 8.95
C GLU A 149 -9.09 -16.57 9.85
N GLU A 150 -8.12 -15.71 9.63
CA GLU A 150 -8.00 -14.42 10.32
C GLU A 150 -7.96 -13.30 9.30
N LYS A 151 -8.54 -12.16 9.65
CA LYS A 151 -8.47 -10.95 8.85
C LYS A 151 -7.23 -10.16 9.26
N MET A 152 -6.39 -9.84 8.31
CA MET A 152 -5.18 -9.06 8.51
C MET A 152 -5.28 -7.78 7.69
N ALA A 153 -5.12 -6.61 8.33
CA ALA A 153 -4.97 -5.35 7.61
C ALA A 153 -3.78 -5.47 6.65
N ASP A 154 -4.01 -5.39 5.36
CA ASP A 154 -2.97 -5.64 4.37
C ASP A 154 -2.39 -4.35 3.77
N GLY A 155 -3.09 -3.22 3.92
CA GLY A 155 -2.60 -1.92 3.46
C GLY A 155 -2.37 -1.84 1.95
N SER A 156 -2.95 -2.75 1.17
CA SER A 156 -2.68 -2.78 -0.27
C SER A 156 -3.30 -1.61 -1.03
N MET A 157 -4.28 -0.93 -0.44
CA MET A 157 -4.93 0.25 -0.99
C MET A 157 -5.57 1.08 0.11
N TYR A 158 -5.51 2.40 -0.04
CA TYR A 158 -6.21 3.35 0.83
C TYR A 158 -7.00 4.34 -0.03
N ARG A 159 -8.19 4.71 0.41
CA ARG A 159 -8.95 5.82 -0.16
C ARG A 159 -9.34 6.77 0.98
N MET A 160 -9.12 8.06 0.76
CA MET A 160 -9.40 9.12 1.73
C MET A 160 -9.63 10.46 1.04
N ARG A 161 -9.96 11.49 1.82
CA ARG A 161 -10.10 12.87 1.33
C ARG A 161 -8.83 13.67 1.55
N ASN A 162 -8.61 14.69 0.72
CA ASN A 162 -7.47 15.60 0.88
C ASN A 162 -7.48 16.27 2.27
N THR A 163 -8.64 16.69 2.75
CA THR A 163 -8.80 17.30 4.08
C THR A 163 -8.38 16.36 5.20
N PHE A 164 -8.75 15.08 5.12
CA PHE A 164 -8.35 14.08 6.11
C PHE A 164 -6.82 13.83 6.08
N LEU A 165 -6.23 13.75 4.90
CA LEU A 165 -4.77 13.63 4.77
C LEU A 165 -4.05 14.83 5.38
N ARG A 166 -4.55 16.06 5.13
CA ARG A 166 -4.02 17.27 5.74
C ARG A 166 -4.04 17.17 7.26
N ASP A 167 -5.19 16.81 7.83
CA ASP A 167 -5.37 16.74 9.28
C ASP A 167 -4.43 15.71 9.92
N ILE A 168 -4.22 14.53 9.28
CA ILE A 168 -3.25 13.53 9.72
C ILE A 168 -1.81 14.08 9.71
N VAL A 169 -1.40 14.71 8.61
CA VAL A 169 0.00 15.17 8.45
C VAL A 169 0.30 16.34 9.38
N GLU A 170 -0.66 17.21 9.61
CA GLU A 170 -0.50 18.39 10.50
C GLU A 170 -0.64 18.04 11.99
N SER A 171 -1.25 16.90 12.34
CA SER A 171 -1.39 16.45 13.74
C SER A 171 -0.09 15.95 14.37
N GLU A 172 0.98 15.78 13.63
CA GLU A 172 2.26 15.19 14.07
C GLU A 172 2.20 13.74 14.56
N ASP A 173 1.01 13.16 14.71
CA ASP A 173 0.78 11.77 15.14
C ASP A 173 0.04 10.95 14.07
N THR A 174 0.66 10.86 12.90
CA THR A 174 0.05 10.25 11.71
C THR A 174 -0.41 8.82 11.91
N ASN A 175 0.30 8.03 12.72
CA ASN A 175 -0.07 6.64 12.96
C ASN A 175 -1.28 6.52 13.88
N HIS A 176 -1.32 7.34 14.94
CA HIS A 176 -2.40 7.30 15.92
C HIS A 176 -3.71 7.80 15.31
N GLU A 177 -3.70 8.97 14.68
CA GLU A 177 -4.89 9.56 14.04
C GLU A 177 -5.47 8.64 12.96
N PHE A 178 -4.63 8.05 12.11
CA PHE A 178 -5.08 7.13 11.08
C PHE A 178 -5.80 5.92 11.67
N TRP A 179 -5.21 5.24 12.66
CA TRP A 179 -5.78 4.01 13.22
C TRP A 179 -6.97 4.24 14.16
N HIS A 180 -7.17 5.46 14.64
CA HIS A 180 -8.32 5.87 15.44
C HIS A 180 -9.45 6.50 14.61
N SER A 181 -9.27 6.62 13.30
CA SER A 181 -10.30 7.11 12.39
C SER A 181 -11.40 6.06 12.14
N ARG A 182 -12.49 6.50 11.51
CA ARG A 182 -13.58 5.60 11.09
C ARG A 182 -13.18 4.93 9.79
N ILE A 183 -12.74 3.68 9.88
CA ILE A 183 -12.22 2.91 8.76
C ILE A 183 -13.27 1.95 8.23
N LEU A 184 -13.49 1.96 6.92
CA LEU A 184 -14.28 0.96 6.21
C LEU A 184 -13.34 -0.04 5.54
N TRP A 185 -13.52 -1.33 5.86
CA TRP A 185 -12.64 -2.40 5.44
C TRP A 185 -13.21 -3.16 4.24
N VAL A 186 -12.41 -3.32 3.19
CA VAL A 186 -12.72 -4.09 1.98
C VAL A 186 -11.79 -5.29 1.89
N GLU A 187 -12.34 -6.46 1.58
CA GLU A 187 -11.53 -7.66 1.36
C GLU A 187 -10.69 -7.53 0.09
N ASN A 188 -9.38 -7.74 0.22
CA ASN A 188 -8.52 -7.97 -0.92
C ASN A 188 -8.73 -9.40 -1.39
N THR A 189 -9.38 -9.57 -2.53
CA THR A 189 -9.73 -10.88 -3.08
C THR A 189 -8.57 -11.60 -3.74
N HIS A 190 -7.37 -11.03 -3.73
CA HIS A 190 -6.17 -11.74 -4.22
C HIS A 190 -5.84 -12.91 -3.27
N PRO A 191 -5.59 -14.12 -3.80
CA PRO A 191 -5.40 -15.32 -2.97
C PRO A 191 -4.11 -15.31 -2.14
N MET A 192 -3.24 -14.34 -2.36
CA MET A 192 -1.96 -14.21 -1.68
C MET A 192 -1.76 -12.78 -1.21
N PHE A 193 -1.23 -12.62 -0.01
CA PHE A 193 -0.70 -11.37 0.51
C PHE A 193 0.81 -11.34 0.33
N LEU A 194 1.34 -10.21 -0.14
CA LEU A 194 2.78 -9.99 -0.26
C LEU A 194 3.10 -8.50 -0.07
N ASP A 195 3.90 -8.20 0.93
CA ASP A 195 4.56 -6.90 1.10
C ASP A 195 6.06 -7.07 0.74
N VAL A 196 6.49 -6.38 -0.32
CA VAL A 196 7.85 -6.53 -0.86
C VAL A 196 8.79 -5.58 -0.12
N ASP A 197 9.38 -6.07 0.95
CA ASP A 197 10.29 -5.29 1.79
C ASP A 197 11.75 -5.77 1.73
N THR A 198 11.96 -7.03 1.44
CA THR A 198 13.28 -7.67 1.39
C THR A 198 13.59 -8.22 0.00
N PRO A 199 14.88 -8.53 -0.31
CA PRO A 199 15.23 -9.21 -1.55
C PRO A 199 14.50 -10.56 -1.76
N ARG A 200 14.21 -11.28 -0.66
CA ARG A 200 13.46 -12.54 -0.70
C ARG A 200 12.00 -12.32 -1.13
N ASP A 201 11.37 -11.25 -0.66
CA ASP A 201 10.01 -10.91 -1.08
C ASP A 201 9.97 -10.52 -2.55
N LEU A 202 11.00 -9.80 -3.03
CA LEU A 202 11.12 -9.44 -4.45
C LEU A 202 11.34 -10.68 -5.33
N GLU A 203 12.14 -11.65 -4.88
CA GLU A 203 12.30 -12.94 -5.55
C GLU A 203 10.96 -13.69 -5.62
N LEU A 204 10.24 -13.75 -4.51
CA LEU A 204 8.90 -14.36 -4.46
C LEU A 204 7.92 -13.66 -5.41
N PHE A 205 7.91 -12.33 -5.43
CA PHE A 205 7.10 -11.56 -6.38
C PHE A 205 7.43 -11.92 -7.83
N ASN A 206 8.72 -12.02 -8.19
CA ASN A 206 9.13 -12.39 -9.54
C ASN A 206 8.62 -13.78 -9.95
N ILE A 207 8.64 -14.76 -9.04
CA ILE A 207 8.08 -16.10 -9.29
C ILE A 207 6.56 -16.06 -9.50
N ILE A 208 5.86 -15.22 -8.73
CA ILE A 208 4.39 -15.11 -8.82
C ILE A 208 3.96 -14.47 -10.14
N ARG A 209 4.61 -13.40 -10.57
CA ARG A 209 4.23 -12.66 -11.78
C ARG A 209 4.51 -13.41 -13.10
N GLU A 210 5.37 -14.44 -13.08
CA GLU A 210 5.72 -15.25 -14.26
C GLU A 210 4.72 -16.39 -14.52
N ARG A 211 3.75 -16.58 -13.63
CA ARG A 211 2.72 -17.63 -13.72
C ARG A 211 1.39 -17.06 -14.23
#